data_4b11415bd05ed8b7279a2cf98d50dcc9
#
_entry.id   4b11415bd05ed8b7279a2cf98d50dcc9
#
_cell.length_a   1.000
_cell.length_b   1.000
_cell.length_c   1.000
_cell.angle_alpha   90.00
_cell.angle_beta   90.00
_cell.angle_gamma   90.00
#
_symmetry.space_group_name_H-M   'P 1'
#
loop_
_entity.id
_entity.type
_entity.pdbx_description
1 polymer ?
#
loop_
_entity_poly.entity_id
_entity_poly.type
_entity_poly.pdbx_seq_one_letter_code
_entity_poly.pdbx_strand_id
1 'polypeptide(L)'
;MADNLIINGVTYGSVPEIDVPNDQGGTTKFFDVSDADLDNAAKLLDGVIAYGAGGTKYTGSMSEKAAATYTPGTSDQTIAANQYLVGAQTIKGDANLLASNILKNVSIFGVTGSLALPSISQDSTTKVLTIS
;
A
#
# COMPACT_ATOMS: atom_id res chain seq x y z
N MET A 1 1.33 27.57 -11.93
CA MET A 1 0.84 28.86 -12.53
C MET A 1 1.33 28.85 -13.97
N ALA A 2 0.43 29.01 -14.95
CA ALA A 2 0.83 28.96 -16.35
C ALA A 2 1.83 30.08 -16.70
N ASP A 3 2.81 29.73 -17.52
CA ASP A 3 3.85 30.67 -17.96
C ASP A 3 3.35 31.64 -19.03
N ASN A 4 4.13 32.69 -19.27
CA ASN A 4 3.79 33.67 -20.28
C ASN A 4 4.30 33.20 -21.66
N LEU A 5 3.45 33.30 -22.67
CA LEU A 5 3.82 33.09 -24.07
C LEU A 5 4.25 34.41 -24.70
N ILE A 6 5.40 34.42 -25.38
CA ILE A 6 5.88 35.59 -26.13
C ILE A 6 5.87 35.28 -27.64
N ILE A 7 5.09 36.03 -28.39
CA ILE A 7 5.04 35.92 -29.86
C ILE A 7 5.36 37.28 -30.43
N ASN A 8 6.39 37.38 -31.27
CA ASN A 8 6.80 38.61 -31.92
C ASN A 8 6.98 39.82 -30.96
N GLY A 9 7.50 39.55 -29.75
CA GLY A 9 7.72 40.57 -28.72
C GLY A 9 6.47 40.94 -27.91
N VAL A 10 5.31 40.35 -28.21
CA VAL A 10 4.08 40.53 -27.42
C VAL A 10 3.97 39.44 -26.38
N THR A 11 3.78 39.81 -25.12
CA THR A 11 3.59 38.90 -24.00
C THR A 11 2.11 38.61 -23.77
N TYR A 12 1.75 37.34 -23.80
CA TYR A 12 0.43 36.82 -23.41
C TYR A 12 0.58 36.14 -22.06
N GLY A 13 -0.05 36.67 -21.02
CA GLY A 13 0.09 36.20 -19.63
C GLY A 13 -0.73 34.96 -19.33
N SER A 14 -0.16 34.05 -18.55
CA SER A 14 -0.84 32.86 -18.00
C SER A 14 -1.55 32.00 -19.06
N VAL A 15 -0.84 31.63 -20.12
CA VAL A 15 -1.38 30.81 -21.23
C VAL A 15 -1.29 29.32 -20.87
N PRO A 16 -2.40 28.64 -20.50
CA PRO A 16 -2.39 27.24 -20.07
C PRO A 16 -2.28 26.25 -21.22
N GLU A 17 -2.73 26.65 -22.42
CA GLU A 17 -2.65 25.83 -23.63
C GLU A 17 -2.52 26.68 -24.90
N ILE A 18 -1.97 26.09 -25.95
CA ILE A 18 -1.88 26.68 -27.29
C ILE A 18 -2.42 25.66 -28.28
N ASP A 19 -3.36 26.11 -29.14
CA ASP A 19 -3.84 25.36 -30.27
C ASP A 19 -3.05 25.73 -31.53
N VAL A 20 -2.35 24.76 -32.11
CA VAL A 20 -1.60 24.95 -33.35
C VAL A 20 -2.29 24.20 -34.49
N PRO A 21 -2.67 24.84 -35.61
CA PRO A 21 -3.20 24.12 -36.76
C PRO A 21 -2.25 23.03 -37.25
N ASN A 22 -2.78 21.86 -37.58
CA ASN A 22 -2.06 20.74 -38.12
C ASN A 22 -2.38 20.47 -39.59
N ASP A 23 -1.60 19.64 -40.25
CA ASP A 23 -1.75 19.31 -41.68
C ASP A 23 -2.98 18.45 -42.00
N GLN A 24 -3.68 17.93 -40.98
CA GLN A 24 -4.91 17.15 -41.14
C GLN A 24 -6.18 18.01 -41.06
N GLY A 25 -6.05 19.32 -41.04
CA GLY A 25 -7.19 20.26 -40.98
C GLY A 25 -7.81 20.44 -39.60
N GLY A 26 -7.10 19.95 -38.53
CA GLY A 26 -7.46 20.16 -37.14
C GLY A 26 -6.41 20.99 -36.40
N THR A 27 -6.41 20.90 -35.06
CA THR A 27 -5.42 21.55 -34.19
C THR A 27 -4.69 20.52 -33.33
N THR A 28 -3.42 20.79 -32.99
CA THR A 28 -2.64 20.08 -31.98
C THR A 28 -2.55 20.98 -30.75
N LYS A 29 -2.89 20.44 -29.59
CA LYS A 29 -2.83 21.17 -28.33
C LYS A 29 -1.47 21.01 -27.65
N PHE A 30 -0.90 22.11 -27.22
CA PHE A 30 0.27 22.15 -26.37
C PHE A 30 -0.10 22.73 -25.02
N PHE A 31 0.21 22.02 -23.95
CA PHE A 31 -0.11 22.43 -22.57
C PHE A 31 1.14 22.92 -21.85
N ASP A 32 0.96 23.93 -21.02
CA ASP A 32 1.95 24.29 -20.02
C ASP A 32 1.97 23.25 -18.90
N VAL A 33 3.11 22.60 -18.69
CA VAL A 33 3.33 21.59 -17.66
C VAL A 33 4.38 22.05 -16.63
N SER A 34 4.59 23.37 -16.53
CA SER A 34 5.60 23.95 -15.64
C SER A 34 5.31 23.70 -14.14
N ASP A 35 4.04 23.51 -13.78
CA ASP A 35 3.57 23.20 -12.43
C ASP A 35 3.33 21.70 -12.17
N ALA A 36 3.70 20.84 -13.12
CA ALA A 36 3.60 19.39 -12.90
C ALA A 36 4.59 18.93 -11.82
N ASP A 37 4.11 18.18 -10.84
CA ASP A 37 4.86 17.69 -9.69
C ASP A 37 5.40 16.26 -9.85
N LEU A 38 5.20 15.65 -11.01
CA LEU A 38 5.71 14.32 -11.29
C LEU A 38 7.23 14.35 -11.49
N ASP A 39 7.94 13.72 -10.58
CA ASP A 39 9.40 13.70 -10.51
C ASP A 39 10.01 12.29 -10.59
N ASN A 40 9.18 11.24 -10.54
CA ASN A 40 9.65 9.86 -10.42
C ASN A 40 8.68 8.85 -11.06
N ALA A 41 9.22 7.96 -11.91
CA ALA A 41 8.49 6.86 -12.55
C ALA A 41 7.85 5.89 -11.54
N ALA A 42 8.43 5.71 -10.35
CA ALA A 42 7.89 4.85 -9.30
C ALA A 42 6.57 5.35 -8.67
N LYS A 43 6.16 6.58 -8.97
CA LYS A 43 4.85 7.15 -8.58
C LYS A 43 3.73 6.81 -9.57
N LEU A 44 4.06 6.24 -10.73
CA LEU A 44 3.12 5.85 -11.77
C LEU A 44 3.01 4.33 -11.85
N LEU A 45 1.81 3.85 -12.19
CA LEU A 45 1.58 2.43 -12.48
C LEU A 45 2.44 1.98 -13.66
N ASP A 46 2.89 0.73 -13.63
CA ASP A 46 3.72 0.16 -14.69
C ASP A 46 3.11 0.38 -16.08
N GLY A 47 3.93 0.84 -17.01
CA GLY A 47 3.53 1.14 -18.38
C GLY A 47 2.73 2.44 -18.58
N VAL A 48 2.25 3.11 -17.52
CA VAL A 48 1.55 4.40 -17.65
C VAL A 48 2.56 5.49 -18.02
N ILE A 49 2.18 6.31 -19.00
CA ILE A 49 2.99 7.45 -19.43
C ILE A 49 2.38 8.73 -18.91
N ALA A 50 3.20 9.57 -18.29
CA ALA A 50 2.85 10.93 -17.93
C ALA A 50 4.06 11.87 -18.12
N TYR A 51 3.78 13.16 -18.07
CA TYR A 51 4.80 14.19 -18.26
C TYR A 51 4.92 15.03 -16.98
N GLY A 52 6.15 15.23 -16.54
CA GLY A 52 6.50 16.11 -15.44
C GLY A 52 6.86 17.51 -15.91
N ALA A 53 7.32 18.34 -15.00
CA ALA A 53 7.76 19.69 -15.27
C ALA A 53 8.77 19.74 -16.43
N GLY A 54 8.66 20.77 -17.27
CA GLY A 54 9.52 20.93 -18.45
C GLY A 54 9.31 19.88 -19.53
N GLY A 55 8.17 19.14 -19.53
CA GLY A 55 7.85 18.15 -20.54
C GLY A 55 8.62 16.84 -20.44
N THR A 56 9.30 16.58 -19.31
CA THR A 56 10.01 15.31 -19.09
C THR A 56 9.03 14.14 -19.08
N LYS A 57 9.23 13.18 -20.00
CA LYS A 57 8.39 11.99 -20.12
C LYS A 57 8.80 10.94 -19.10
N TYR A 58 7.85 10.46 -18.32
CA TYR A 58 8.00 9.31 -17.40
C TYR A 58 7.17 8.13 -17.88
N THR A 59 7.74 6.93 -17.81
CA THR A 59 7.02 5.66 -17.94
C THR A 59 6.98 5.01 -16.58
N GLY A 60 5.79 4.74 -16.08
CA GLY A 60 5.57 4.17 -14.75
C GLY A 60 6.25 2.83 -14.55
N SER A 61 6.60 2.54 -13.30
CA SER A 61 7.26 1.29 -12.88
C SER A 61 6.69 0.69 -11.59
N MET A 62 5.58 1.24 -11.06
CA MET A 62 4.91 0.68 -9.88
C MET A 62 4.14 -0.57 -10.29
N SER A 63 4.58 -1.74 -9.83
CA SER A 63 3.97 -3.02 -10.18
C SER A 63 2.63 -3.25 -9.47
N GLU A 64 1.75 -4.00 -10.11
CA GLU A 64 0.47 -4.41 -9.54
C GLU A 64 0.63 -5.53 -8.52
N LYS A 65 -0.17 -5.50 -7.47
CA LYS A 65 -0.35 -6.56 -6.49
C LYS A 65 -1.76 -7.13 -6.61
N ALA A 66 -1.89 -8.32 -7.16
CA ALA A 66 -3.15 -9.04 -7.23
C ALA A 66 -3.70 -9.39 -5.82
N ALA A 67 -4.99 -9.73 -5.74
CA ALA A 67 -5.60 -10.19 -4.51
C ALA A 67 -4.81 -11.37 -3.91
N ALA A 68 -4.59 -11.32 -2.60
CA ALA A 68 -3.91 -12.39 -1.87
C ALA A 68 -4.55 -12.63 -0.51
N THR A 69 -4.47 -13.86 -0.04
CA THR A 69 -4.89 -14.24 1.32
C THR A 69 -3.68 -14.68 2.11
N TYR A 70 -3.49 -14.08 3.26
CA TYR A 70 -2.42 -14.39 4.21
C TYR A 70 -3.01 -15.18 5.36
N THR A 71 -2.49 -16.39 5.60
CA THR A 71 -2.85 -17.19 6.78
C THR A 71 -1.73 -17.01 7.79
N PRO A 72 -2.02 -16.55 9.01
CA PRO A 72 -1.00 -16.37 10.04
C PRO A 72 -0.23 -17.64 10.30
N GLY A 73 1.07 -17.51 10.54
CA GLY A 73 2.02 -18.59 10.82
C GLY A 73 3.04 -18.16 11.87
N THR A 74 4.12 -18.94 11.99
CA THR A 74 5.22 -18.66 12.94
C THR A 74 6.24 -17.65 12.42
N SER A 75 6.13 -17.26 11.15
CA SER A 75 7.01 -16.29 10.51
C SER A 75 6.22 -15.09 10.00
N ASP A 76 6.87 -13.94 9.99
CA ASP A 76 6.30 -12.72 9.42
C ASP A 76 5.96 -12.90 7.94
N GLN A 77 4.85 -12.31 7.53
CA GLN A 77 4.43 -12.21 6.13
C GLN A 77 4.47 -10.74 5.74
N THR A 78 5.19 -10.43 4.67
CA THR A 78 5.41 -9.06 4.23
C THR A 78 4.76 -8.81 2.87
N ILE A 79 3.99 -7.75 2.77
CA ILE A 79 3.59 -7.17 1.49
C ILE A 79 4.71 -6.21 1.09
N ALA A 80 5.36 -6.46 -0.03
CA ALA A 80 6.47 -5.63 -0.47
C ALA A 80 6.02 -4.18 -0.74
N ALA A 81 6.93 -3.23 -0.51
CA ALA A 81 6.71 -1.83 -0.85
C ALA A 81 6.72 -1.61 -2.37
N ASN A 82 6.33 -0.39 -2.79
CA ASN A 82 6.30 0.06 -4.19
C ASN A 82 5.41 -0.80 -5.09
N GLN A 83 4.27 -1.26 -4.55
CA GLN A 83 3.24 -1.98 -5.28
C GLN A 83 1.90 -1.24 -5.19
N TYR A 84 1.13 -1.31 -6.27
CA TYR A 84 -0.26 -0.86 -6.33
C TYR A 84 -1.20 -2.04 -6.12
N LEU A 85 -2.15 -1.92 -5.18
CA LEU A 85 -3.10 -3.01 -4.87
C LEU A 85 -4.27 -2.98 -5.85
N VAL A 86 -4.32 -3.92 -6.79
CA VAL A 86 -5.46 -4.12 -7.70
C VAL A 86 -6.49 -5.11 -7.15
N GLY A 87 -6.19 -5.76 -6.03
CA GLY A 87 -7.09 -6.68 -5.36
C GLY A 87 -6.96 -6.63 -3.84
N ALA A 88 -8.00 -7.08 -3.15
CA ALA A 88 -8.03 -7.10 -1.69
C ALA A 88 -6.92 -7.98 -1.11
N GLN A 89 -6.23 -7.46 -0.10
CA GLN A 89 -5.28 -8.23 0.69
C GLN A 89 -5.99 -8.66 1.98
N THR A 90 -6.26 -9.94 2.11
CA THR A 90 -7.01 -10.48 3.25
C THR A 90 -6.06 -11.18 4.22
N ILE A 91 -5.98 -10.69 5.45
CA ILE A 91 -5.32 -11.39 6.55
C ILE A 91 -6.39 -12.20 7.27
N LYS A 92 -6.23 -13.54 7.29
CA LYS A 92 -7.19 -14.41 7.95
C LYS A 92 -7.11 -14.25 9.47
N GLY A 93 -8.28 -14.08 10.10
CA GLY A 93 -8.44 -14.25 11.53
C GLY A 93 -8.73 -15.71 11.90
N ASP A 94 -8.55 -16.05 13.17
CA ASP A 94 -8.95 -17.33 13.74
C ASP A 94 -9.94 -17.10 14.88
N ALA A 95 -11.14 -17.69 14.78
CA ALA A 95 -12.19 -17.57 15.80
C ALA A 95 -11.79 -18.23 17.14
N ASN A 96 -10.79 -19.12 17.14
CA ASN A 96 -10.26 -19.78 18.33
C ASN A 96 -9.12 -18.99 19.00
N LEU A 97 -8.73 -17.85 18.47
CA LEU A 97 -7.75 -16.96 19.10
C LEU A 97 -8.38 -16.22 20.28
N LEU A 98 -8.71 -16.98 21.33
CA LEU A 98 -9.34 -16.54 22.56
C LEU A 98 -8.42 -16.84 23.76
N ALA A 99 -8.35 -15.93 24.73
CA ALA A 99 -7.54 -16.13 25.93
C ALA A 99 -7.84 -17.49 26.64
N SER A 100 -9.10 -17.93 26.65
CA SER A 100 -9.52 -19.20 27.23
C SER A 100 -8.98 -20.43 26.51
N ASN A 101 -8.54 -20.32 25.28
CA ASN A 101 -7.99 -21.42 24.47
C ASN A 101 -6.45 -21.44 24.49
N ILE A 102 -5.84 -20.40 25.05
CA ILE A 102 -4.38 -20.24 25.12
C ILE A 102 -3.94 -20.50 26.56
N LEU A 103 -2.87 -21.30 26.71
CA LEU A 103 -2.31 -21.61 28.02
C LEU A 103 -1.95 -20.32 28.77
N LYS A 104 -2.25 -20.27 30.06
CA LYS A 104 -1.97 -19.13 30.92
C LYS A 104 -0.52 -18.68 30.80
N ASN A 105 -0.28 -17.37 30.67
CA ASN A 105 1.00 -16.71 30.47
C ASN A 105 1.66 -16.94 29.09
N VAL A 106 1.05 -17.66 28.16
CA VAL A 106 1.46 -17.68 26.74
C VAL A 106 0.73 -16.59 26.00
N SER A 107 1.42 -15.88 25.11
CA SER A 107 0.80 -14.87 24.24
C SER A 107 0.92 -15.28 22.79
N ILE A 108 -0.18 -15.22 22.04
CA ILE A 108 -0.26 -15.48 20.60
C ILE A 108 -0.90 -14.26 19.95
N PHE A 109 -0.21 -13.58 19.04
CA PHE A 109 -0.66 -12.34 18.39
C PHE A 109 -1.22 -11.28 19.35
N GLY A 110 -0.57 -11.12 20.53
CA GLY A 110 -0.98 -10.15 21.54
C GLY A 110 -2.14 -10.60 22.45
N VAL A 111 -2.76 -11.76 22.19
CA VAL A 111 -3.77 -12.35 23.09
C VAL A 111 -3.07 -13.18 24.14
N THR A 112 -3.08 -12.72 25.40
CA THR A 112 -2.51 -13.44 26.54
C THR A 112 -3.48 -14.51 27.03
N GLY A 113 -3.01 -15.76 27.12
CA GLY A 113 -3.79 -16.91 27.52
C GLY A 113 -4.19 -16.88 29.00
N SER A 114 -5.36 -17.45 29.25
CA SER A 114 -5.94 -17.62 30.60
C SER A 114 -6.24 -19.09 30.95
N LEU A 115 -6.06 -20.03 30.00
CA LEU A 115 -6.32 -21.46 30.24
C LEU A 115 -5.37 -21.98 31.29
N ALA A 116 -5.88 -22.30 32.45
CA ALA A 116 -5.13 -22.97 33.52
C ALA A 116 -5.25 -24.48 33.38
N LEU A 117 -4.11 -25.16 33.44
CA LEU A 117 -4.12 -26.63 33.60
C LEU A 117 -4.42 -26.98 35.05
N PRO A 118 -5.21 -28.04 35.30
CA PRO A 118 -5.39 -28.52 36.66
C PRO A 118 -4.06 -28.97 37.28
N SER A 119 -3.86 -28.63 38.52
CA SER A 119 -2.70 -29.12 39.28
C SER A 119 -3.04 -30.45 39.98
N ILE A 120 -2.07 -31.37 39.98
CA ILE A 120 -2.19 -32.64 40.72
C ILE A 120 -1.16 -32.59 41.83
N SER A 121 -1.60 -32.67 43.04
CA SER A 121 -0.74 -32.78 44.21
C SER A 121 -1.02 -34.06 45.01
N GLN A 122 0.02 -34.65 45.58
CA GLN A 122 -0.11 -35.80 46.47
C GLN A 122 0.30 -35.38 47.89
N ASP A 123 -0.58 -35.61 48.83
CA ASP A 123 -0.26 -35.52 50.25
C ASP A 123 0.79 -36.58 50.60
N SER A 124 1.93 -36.15 51.15
CA SER A 124 3.08 -37.03 51.44
C SER A 124 2.79 -38.03 52.55
N THR A 125 1.84 -37.76 53.43
CA THR A 125 1.48 -38.59 54.60
C THR A 125 0.34 -39.53 54.28
N THR A 126 -0.77 -38.99 53.75
CA THR A 126 -1.99 -39.76 53.48
C THR A 126 -1.96 -40.46 52.11
N LYS A 127 -1.03 -40.09 51.24
CA LYS A 127 -0.96 -40.57 49.86
C LYS A 127 -2.20 -40.24 48.99
N VAL A 128 -3.03 -39.31 49.44
CA VAL A 128 -4.20 -38.87 48.71
C VAL A 128 -3.77 -37.95 47.59
N LEU A 129 -4.29 -38.17 46.37
CA LEU A 129 -4.15 -37.28 45.22
C LEU A 129 -5.28 -36.24 45.22
N THR A 130 -4.88 -34.98 45.07
CA THR A 130 -5.86 -33.87 44.89
C THR A 130 -5.66 -33.24 43.54
N ILE A 131 -6.76 -33.00 42.81
CA ILE A 131 -6.80 -32.24 41.56
C ILE A 131 -7.49 -30.92 41.87
N SER A 132 -6.81 -29.80 41.56
CA SER A 132 -7.33 -28.45 41.79
C SER A 132 -7.14 -27.58 40.55
#